data_1994588d7d6ead5b60f60443d686af04
#
_entry.id   1994588d7d6ead5b60f60443d686af04
#
_cell.length_a   1.000
_cell.length_b   1.000
_cell.length_c   1.000
_cell.angle_alpha   90.00
_cell.angle_beta   90.00
_cell.angle_gamma   90.00
#
_symmetry.space_group_name_H-M   'P 1'
#
loop_
_entity.id
_entity.type
_entity.pdbx_description
1 polymer ?
#
loop_
_entity_poly.entity_id
_entity_poly.type
_entity_poly.pdbx_seq_one_letter_code
_entity_poly.pdbx_strand_id
1 'polypeptide(L)'
;MAIIAGAVLGLMHLLGRVMRNESVHATLATLIGLVVPVVMLRAAWNDHDRSHRTPARDLAADYLESCAPNAILFTNGDNDTFPLWYAQEVQGIRTDVRVVNLSLLNTDWYIDQMRRKAYESDPVPFAMAPEKYRQGTRDVVALLPRDKNGGYMDLKKAMAYATDDRNMQPLFSRSQKDAFIPADKFRIAADSAFVFGPKGMLTIKDTADWVPEVKWQIRKQIVMKNHFLLLDLLANNDWKRPIYFAVTTGPDSYINLQNYFRLEGLTYRLVPAFSKQQNPNSYGSVATDVMFDNVMNKFKWGNMDSKEDIYLDENILRMTTNLRLQLATLADALAEEGRKADGKKVLDLCLERMPERNVPYDRIMLPVIEAYYRVDDKATASKLTERLFQIMDENMNYYLSLEPGYADKIAQELDITHAVMGRLATSIQRYDAANPLAADLKKRMEEVDARYNALLEAIDLEGRKTVKMSF
;
A
#
# COMPACT_ATOMS: atom_id res chain seq x y z
N MET A 1 -12.57 -27.79 -20.88
CA MET A 1 -13.52 -28.95 -20.72
C MET A 1 -14.09 -29.40 -22.07
N ALA A 2 -14.76 -28.55 -22.87
CA ALA A 2 -15.39 -28.98 -24.16
C ALA A 2 -14.36 -29.54 -25.15
N ILE A 3 -13.18 -28.97 -25.29
CA ILE A 3 -12.09 -29.46 -26.17
C ILE A 3 -11.62 -30.86 -25.76
N ILE A 4 -11.43 -31.10 -24.46
CA ILE A 4 -10.97 -32.39 -23.92
C ILE A 4 -12.09 -33.45 -24.17
N ALA A 5 -13.35 -33.14 -23.91
CA ALA A 5 -14.44 -34.02 -24.18
C ALA A 5 -14.57 -34.36 -25.68
N GLY A 6 -14.42 -33.35 -26.55
CA GLY A 6 -14.38 -33.56 -28.01
C GLY A 6 -13.20 -34.43 -28.46
N ALA A 7 -12.02 -34.25 -27.87
CA ALA A 7 -10.84 -35.08 -28.18
C ALA A 7 -11.03 -36.54 -27.72
N VAL A 8 -11.59 -36.76 -26.53
CA VAL A 8 -11.90 -38.13 -26.04
C VAL A 8 -12.94 -38.83 -26.91
N LEU A 9 -14.01 -38.15 -27.32
CA LEU A 9 -15.01 -38.68 -28.23
C LEU A 9 -14.41 -38.95 -29.61
N GLY A 10 -13.59 -38.08 -30.15
CA GLY A 10 -12.87 -38.28 -31.40
C GLY A 10 -11.94 -39.48 -31.36
N LEU A 11 -11.15 -39.61 -30.25
CA LEU A 11 -10.28 -40.75 -30.01
C LEU A 11 -11.07 -42.06 -29.87
N MET A 12 -12.19 -42.04 -29.14
CA MET A 12 -13.11 -43.17 -29.00
C MET A 12 -13.64 -43.61 -30.36
N HIS A 13 -14.02 -42.68 -31.23
CA HIS A 13 -14.49 -42.98 -32.59
C HIS A 13 -13.37 -43.57 -33.47
N LEU A 14 -12.14 -43.03 -33.38
CA LEU A 14 -10.97 -43.56 -34.09
C LEU A 14 -10.61 -44.99 -33.66
N LEU A 15 -10.55 -45.23 -32.34
CA LEU A 15 -10.25 -46.55 -31.80
C LEU A 15 -11.33 -47.56 -32.16
N GLY A 16 -12.62 -47.14 -32.20
CA GLY A 16 -13.74 -47.96 -32.63
C GLY A 16 -13.67 -48.47 -34.06
N ARG A 17 -12.89 -47.80 -34.94
CA ARG A 17 -12.61 -48.32 -36.30
C ARG A 17 -11.67 -49.51 -36.32
N VAL A 18 -10.81 -49.67 -35.30
CA VAL A 18 -9.78 -50.72 -35.23
C VAL A 18 -10.21 -51.82 -34.24
N MET A 19 -10.90 -51.43 -33.17
CA MET A 19 -11.26 -52.32 -32.04
C MET A 19 -12.76 -52.59 -32.04
N ARG A 20 -13.17 -53.89 -32.12
CA ARG A 20 -14.60 -54.26 -32.14
C ARG A 20 -15.29 -54.19 -30.80
N ASN A 21 -14.55 -54.20 -29.69
CA ASN A 21 -15.11 -54.18 -28.35
C ASN A 21 -15.27 -52.73 -27.86
N GLU A 22 -16.50 -52.26 -27.75
CA GLU A 22 -16.87 -50.91 -27.38
C GLU A 22 -16.36 -50.51 -26.01
N SER A 23 -16.45 -51.39 -25.03
CA SER A 23 -15.97 -51.13 -23.66
C SER A 23 -14.43 -50.93 -23.63
N VAL A 24 -13.69 -51.65 -24.45
CA VAL A 24 -12.22 -51.56 -24.51
C VAL A 24 -11.77 -50.23 -25.12
N HIS A 25 -12.33 -49.84 -26.26
CA HIS A 25 -11.92 -48.57 -26.87
C HIS A 25 -12.41 -47.33 -26.09
N ALA A 26 -13.58 -47.42 -25.44
CA ALA A 26 -14.05 -46.37 -24.54
C ALA A 26 -13.14 -46.22 -23.32
N THR A 27 -12.74 -47.35 -22.68
CA THR A 27 -11.80 -47.34 -21.56
C THR A 27 -10.44 -46.77 -21.95
N LEU A 28 -9.86 -47.18 -23.08
CA LEU A 28 -8.59 -46.67 -23.59
C LEU A 28 -8.66 -45.17 -23.88
N ALA A 29 -9.72 -44.72 -24.55
CA ALA A 29 -9.89 -43.29 -24.86
C ALA A 29 -10.01 -42.45 -23.57
N THR A 30 -10.72 -42.97 -22.58
CA THR A 30 -10.83 -42.30 -21.26
C THR A 30 -9.50 -42.26 -20.55
N LEU A 31 -8.76 -43.36 -20.50
CA LEU A 31 -7.43 -43.38 -19.85
C LEU A 31 -6.44 -42.42 -20.50
N ILE A 32 -6.42 -42.40 -21.86
CA ILE A 32 -5.58 -41.43 -22.61
C ILE A 32 -6.07 -40.00 -22.33
N GLY A 33 -7.36 -39.75 -22.31
CA GLY A 33 -7.91 -38.42 -21.99
C GLY A 33 -7.60 -37.97 -20.58
N LEU A 34 -7.48 -38.86 -19.60
CA LEU A 34 -7.09 -38.54 -18.21
C LEU A 34 -5.61 -38.12 -18.07
N VAL A 35 -4.76 -38.44 -19.05
CA VAL A 35 -3.36 -37.99 -19.02
C VAL A 35 -3.28 -36.47 -18.97
N VAL A 36 -4.15 -35.75 -19.72
CA VAL A 36 -4.12 -34.28 -19.77
C VAL A 36 -4.40 -33.66 -18.39
N PRO A 37 -5.52 -33.98 -17.68
CA PRO A 37 -5.77 -33.41 -16.36
C PRO A 37 -4.72 -33.85 -15.31
N VAL A 38 -4.11 -35.05 -15.42
CA VAL A 38 -3.04 -35.47 -14.53
C VAL A 38 -1.76 -34.66 -14.76
N VAL A 39 -1.40 -34.38 -16.01
CA VAL A 39 -0.26 -33.51 -16.34
C VAL A 39 -0.52 -32.09 -15.86
N MET A 40 -1.71 -31.55 -16.10
CA MET A 40 -2.10 -30.21 -15.61
C MET A 40 -2.08 -30.15 -14.10
N LEU A 41 -2.62 -31.14 -13.41
CA LEU A 41 -2.61 -31.22 -11.95
C LEU A 41 -1.18 -31.19 -11.41
N ARG A 42 -0.29 -31.98 -11.98
CA ARG A 42 1.12 -31.98 -11.56
C ARG A 42 1.85 -30.69 -11.84
N ALA A 43 1.63 -30.11 -13.03
CA ALA A 43 2.27 -28.86 -13.42
C ALA A 43 1.79 -27.66 -12.60
N ALA A 44 0.50 -27.62 -12.28
CA ALA A 44 -0.10 -26.49 -11.60
C ALA A 44 -0.36 -26.71 -10.08
N TRP A 45 0.09 -27.83 -9.53
CA TRP A 45 -0.19 -28.16 -8.12
C TRP A 45 0.27 -27.08 -7.18
N ASN A 46 1.52 -26.65 -7.30
CA ASN A 46 2.10 -25.61 -6.44
C ASN A 46 1.37 -24.28 -6.53
N ASP A 47 0.89 -23.90 -7.72
CA ASP A 47 0.16 -22.64 -7.92
C ASP A 47 -1.21 -22.66 -7.26
N HIS A 48 -1.82 -23.85 -7.10
CA HIS A 48 -3.16 -24.05 -6.54
C HIS A 48 -3.14 -24.52 -5.07
N ASP A 49 -2.03 -25.07 -4.61
CA ASP A 49 -1.88 -25.46 -3.20
C ASP A 49 -1.80 -24.24 -2.30
N ARG A 50 -2.79 -24.08 -1.43
CA ARG A 50 -2.90 -22.97 -0.50
C ARG A 50 -2.67 -23.35 0.96
N SER A 51 -2.31 -24.61 1.20
CA SER A 51 -2.22 -25.18 2.57
C SER A 51 -1.15 -24.49 3.45
N HIS A 52 -0.08 -23.96 2.85
CA HIS A 52 1.01 -23.31 3.57
C HIS A 52 1.11 -21.79 3.30
N ARG A 53 0.12 -21.22 2.62
CA ARG A 53 0.10 -19.78 2.28
C ARG A 53 -0.68 -19.01 3.33
N THR A 54 0.04 -18.36 4.23
CA THR A 54 -0.56 -17.57 5.30
C THR A 54 -0.24 -16.07 5.25
N PRO A 55 0.41 -15.49 4.18
CA PRO A 55 0.77 -14.08 4.20
C PRO A 55 -0.43 -13.15 4.36
N ALA A 56 -1.55 -13.39 3.67
CA ALA A 56 -2.74 -12.53 3.76
C ALA A 56 -3.28 -12.44 5.20
N ARG A 57 -3.35 -13.59 5.91
CA ARG A 57 -3.76 -13.65 7.31
C ARG A 57 -2.78 -12.92 8.23
N ASP A 58 -1.49 -13.21 8.07
CA ASP A 58 -0.46 -12.73 8.97
C ASP A 58 -0.19 -11.24 8.78
N LEU A 59 -0.13 -10.75 7.55
CA LEU A 59 -0.05 -9.32 7.26
C LEU A 59 -1.29 -8.56 7.76
N ALA A 60 -2.49 -9.15 7.66
CA ALA A 60 -3.68 -8.56 8.26
C ALA A 60 -3.56 -8.46 9.79
N ALA A 61 -3.03 -9.50 10.45
CA ALA A 61 -2.74 -9.43 11.88
C ALA A 61 -1.74 -8.31 12.19
N ASP A 62 -0.70 -8.14 11.39
CA ASP A 62 0.33 -7.09 11.56
C ASP A 62 -0.25 -5.68 11.42
N TYR A 63 -1.20 -5.46 10.49
CA TYR A 63 -1.95 -4.21 10.42
C TYR A 63 -2.73 -3.93 11.71
N LEU A 64 -3.45 -4.93 12.23
CA LEU A 64 -4.23 -4.80 13.46
C LEU A 64 -3.34 -4.61 14.69
N GLU A 65 -2.22 -5.34 14.78
CA GLU A 65 -1.23 -5.20 15.87
C GLU A 65 -0.46 -3.87 15.82
N SER A 66 -0.40 -3.23 14.65
CA SER A 66 0.14 -1.88 14.50
C SER A 66 -0.74 -0.80 15.14
N CYS A 67 -1.98 -1.15 15.52
CA CYS A 67 -2.94 -0.19 16.06
C CYS A 67 -3.00 -0.24 17.59
N ALA A 68 -3.14 0.92 18.22
CA ALA A 68 -3.45 1.03 19.65
C ALA A 68 -4.82 0.42 19.97
N PRO A 69 -5.10 0.08 21.25
CA PRO A 69 -6.40 -0.47 21.65
C PRO A 69 -7.57 0.43 21.27
N ASN A 70 -8.70 -0.20 20.88
CA ASN A 70 -9.96 0.46 20.49
C ASN A 70 -9.80 1.49 19.35
N ALA A 71 -8.82 1.28 18.48
CA ALA A 71 -8.54 2.17 17.35
C ALA A 71 -9.62 2.12 16.27
N ILE A 72 -9.63 3.17 15.43
CA ILE A 72 -10.35 3.22 14.16
C ILE A 72 -9.29 3.15 13.07
N LEU A 73 -9.32 2.10 12.25
CA LEU A 73 -8.38 1.87 11.16
C LEU A 73 -9.07 2.07 9.81
N PHE A 74 -8.69 3.09 9.09
CA PHE A 74 -9.15 3.33 7.73
C PHE A 74 -8.38 2.51 6.71
N THR A 75 -9.12 1.82 5.83
CA THR A 75 -8.65 1.11 4.65
C THR A 75 -9.39 1.61 3.42
N ASN A 76 -8.97 1.31 2.20
CA ASN A 76 -9.64 1.85 1.01
C ASN A 76 -9.96 0.79 -0.07
N GLY A 77 -9.37 -0.36 -0.06
CA GLY A 77 -9.55 -1.39 -1.09
C GLY A 77 -9.92 -2.75 -0.50
N ASP A 78 -10.30 -3.67 -1.38
CA ASP A 78 -10.68 -5.04 -1.01
C ASP A 78 -9.46 -5.82 -0.50
N ASN A 79 -8.31 -5.64 -1.14
CA ASN A 79 -7.06 -6.33 -0.79
C ASN A 79 -6.57 -5.98 0.62
N ASP A 80 -6.85 -4.77 1.10
CA ASP A 80 -6.52 -4.36 2.46
C ASP A 80 -7.60 -4.83 3.45
N THR A 81 -8.87 -4.66 3.08
CA THR A 81 -10.00 -4.78 4.02
C THR A 81 -10.39 -6.24 4.28
N PHE A 82 -10.50 -7.07 3.24
CA PHE A 82 -11.01 -8.44 3.41
C PHE A 82 -10.10 -9.35 4.23
N PRO A 83 -8.76 -9.28 4.11
CA PRO A 83 -7.88 -9.99 5.03
C PRO A 83 -8.02 -9.54 6.48
N LEU A 84 -8.25 -8.24 6.74
CA LEU A 84 -8.50 -7.71 8.07
C LEU A 84 -9.81 -8.25 8.67
N TRP A 85 -10.88 -8.25 7.87
CA TRP A 85 -12.15 -8.86 8.30
C TRP A 85 -11.98 -10.37 8.56
N TYR A 86 -11.26 -11.10 7.72
CA TYR A 86 -10.95 -12.50 8.00
C TYR A 86 -10.19 -12.67 9.32
N ALA A 87 -9.18 -11.85 9.57
CA ALA A 87 -8.41 -11.91 10.81
C ALA A 87 -9.30 -11.64 12.04
N GLN A 88 -10.27 -10.73 11.95
CA GLN A 88 -11.19 -10.41 13.04
C GLN A 88 -12.31 -11.45 13.18
N GLU A 89 -13.03 -11.75 12.09
CA GLU A 89 -14.24 -12.57 12.13
C GLU A 89 -13.94 -14.07 12.30
N VAL A 90 -12.83 -14.55 11.74
CA VAL A 90 -12.49 -15.99 11.76
C VAL A 90 -11.44 -16.31 12.80
N GLN A 91 -10.44 -15.43 12.99
CA GLN A 91 -9.34 -15.69 13.92
C GLN A 91 -9.48 -14.97 15.27
N GLY A 92 -10.46 -14.07 15.43
CA GLY A 92 -10.67 -13.29 16.65
C GLY A 92 -9.52 -12.34 16.99
N ILE A 93 -8.74 -11.91 15.99
CA ILE A 93 -7.56 -11.07 16.20
C ILE A 93 -8.00 -9.61 16.30
N ARG A 94 -7.67 -8.94 17.42
CA ARG A 94 -7.86 -7.51 17.64
C ARG A 94 -9.27 -7.00 17.24
N THR A 95 -10.30 -7.69 17.72
CA THR A 95 -11.71 -7.34 17.52
C THR A 95 -12.12 -6.03 18.23
N ASP A 96 -11.20 -5.45 19.01
CA ASP A 96 -11.28 -4.10 19.56
C ASP A 96 -11.03 -3.00 18.53
N VAL A 97 -10.32 -3.30 17.42
CA VAL A 97 -10.03 -2.34 16.35
C VAL A 97 -11.19 -2.27 15.37
N ARG A 98 -11.69 -1.07 15.07
CA ARG A 98 -12.74 -0.86 14.08
C ARG A 98 -12.15 -0.61 12.71
N VAL A 99 -12.20 -1.61 11.85
CA VAL A 99 -11.83 -1.46 10.43
C VAL A 99 -12.93 -0.70 9.69
N VAL A 100 -12.57 0.39 9.03
CA VAL A 100 -13.48 1.26 8.27
C VAL A 100 -12.99 1.39 6.83
N ASN A 101 -13.71 0.76 5.90
CA ASN A 101 -13.41 0.86 4.48
C ASN A 101 -13.95 2.19 3.91
N LEU A 102 -13.06 3.03 3.39
CA LEU A 102 -13.41 4.36 2.86
C LEU A 102 -14.27 4.28 1.60
N SER A 103 -14.12 3.26 0.77
CA SER A 103 -14.97 3.09 -0.41
C SER A 103 -16.41 2.78 -0.01
N LEU A 104 -16.60 1.86 0.95
CA LEU A 104 -17.92 1.49 1.47
C LEU A 104 -18.56 2.61 2.31
N LEU A 105 -17.75 3.49 2.91
CA LEU A 105 -18.25 4.63 3.68
C LEU A 105 -19.02 5.67 2.83
N ASN A 106 -19.07 5.50 1.51
CA ASN A 106 -19.97 6.25 0.64
C ASN A 106 -21.41 5.69 0.63
N THR A 107 -21.69 4.56 1.29
CA THR A 107 -22.99 3.90 1.32
C THR A 107 -23.67 4.00 2.67
N ASP A 108 -24.98 4.24 2.67
CA ASP A 108 -25.78 4.49 3.89
C ASP A 108 -25.75 3.30 4.85
N TRP A 109 -25.93 2.07 4.31
CA TRP A 109 -25.97 0.87 5.12
C TRP A 109 -24.65 0.63 5.88
N TYR A 110 -23.52 0.96 5.26
CA TYR A 110 -22.22 0.78 5.90
C TYR A 110 -21.97 1.83 6.99
N ILE A 111 -22.41 3.08 6.76
CA ILE A 111 -22.37 4.13 7.79
C ILE A 111 -23.22 3.71 8.99
N ASP A 112 -24.43 3.18 8.76
CA ASP A 112 -25.30 2.66 9.81
C ASP A 112 -24.66 1.50 10.58
N GLN A 113 -23.93 0.62 9.88
CA GLN A 113 -23.17 -0.46 10.51
C GLN A 113 -22.04 0.07 11.38
N MET A 114 -21.30 1.07 10.94
CA MET A 114 -20.21 1.68 11.71
C MET A 114 -20.68 2.40 12.98
N ARG A 115 -21.93 2.84 13.03
CA ARG A 115 -22.55 3.46 14.20
C ARG A 115 -22.98 2.47 15.28
N ARG A 116 -22.82 1.19 15.05
CA ARG A 116 -23.15 0.13 16.02
C ARG A 116 -21.89 -0.43 16.65
N LYS A 117 -22.01 -0.90 17.90
CA LYS A 117 -20.94 -1.69 18.52
C LYS A 117 -20.72 -2.99 17.74
N ALA A 118 -19.47 -3.40 17.57
CA ALA A 118 -19.11 -4.69 17.00
C ALA A 118 -18.00 -5.30 17.86
N TYR A 119 -18.26 -6.46 18.43
CA TYR A 119 -17.37 -7.13 19.37
C TYR A 119 -16.96 -6.19 20.51
N GLU A 120 -15.67 -6.02 20.79
CA GLU A 120 -15.13 -5.10 21.79
C GLU A 120 -14.98 -3.66 21.25
N SER A 121 -15.13 -3.45 19.94
CA SER A 121 -14.99 -2.13 19.32
C SER A 121 -16.23 -1.27 19.54
N ASP A 122 -16.03 -0.08 20.07
CA ASP A 122 -17.08 0.92 20.23
C ASP A 122 -17.63 1.43 18.88
N PRO A 123 -18.85 1.98 18.84
CA PRO A 123 -19.36 2.69 17.67
C PRO A 123 -18.39 3.78 17.19
N VAL A 124 -18.27 3.94 15.87
CA VAL A 124 -17.56 5.11 15.32
C VAL A 124 -18.35 6.37 15.69
N PRO A 125 -17.73 7.40 16.27
CA PRO A 125 -18.43 8.57 16.82
C PRO A 125 -18.86 9.57 15.74
N PHE A 126 -19.65 9.10 14.77
CA PHE A 126 -20.33 9.99 13.82
C PHE A 126 -21.47 10.73 14.51
N ALA A 127 -21.43 12.07 14.48
CA ALA A 127 -22.49 12.91 15.04
C ALA A 127 -23.60 13.21 14.02
N MET A 128 -23.31 13.08 12.73
CA MET A 128 -24.27 13.35 11.67
C MET A 128 -25.50 12.44 11.76
N ALA A 129 -26.69 13.03 11.75
CA ALA A 129 -27.95 12.28 11.77
C ALA A 129 -28.15 11.49 10.45
N PRO A 130 -28.85 10.33 10.49
CA PRO A 130 -29.03 9.48 9.32
C PRO A 130 -29.62 10.19 8.11
N GLU A 131 -30.54 11.12 8.29
CA GLU A 131 -31.18 11.89 7.21
C GLU A 131 -30.19 12.76 6.45
N LYS A 132 -29.02 13.07 7.04
CA LYS A 132 -28.02 13.96 6.46
C LYS A 132 -27.00 13.25 5.58
N TYR A 133 -26.85 11.92 5.71
CA TYR A 133 -25.94 11.12 4.87
C TYR A 133 -26.63 10.13 3.95
N ARG A 134 -27.98 10.11 3.91
CA ARG A 134 -28.72 9.29 2.93
C ARG A 134 -28.29 9.63 1.51
N GLN A 135 -28.31 8.61 0.67
CA GLN A 135 -28.02 8.76 -0.75
C GLN A 135 -28.82 9.91 -1.37
N GLY A 136 -28.17 10.75 -2.15
CA GLY A 136 -28.78 11.93 -2.78
C GLY A 136 -28.84 13.17 -1.89
N THR A 137 -28.31 13.15 -0.65
CA THR A 137 -28.30 14.33 0.23
C THR A 137 -26.93 15.04 0.27
N ARG A 138 -25.89 14.38 0.73
CA ARG A 138 -24.52 14.90 0.86
C ARG A 138 -23.50 13.92 0.27
N ASP A 139 -23.81 13.37 -0.90
CA ASP A 139 -22.88 12.47 -1.62
C ASP A 139 -21.64 13.22 -2.04
N VAL A 140 -21.79 14.50 -2.35
CA VAL A 140 -20.72 15.45 -2.66
C VAL A 140 -20.98 16.74 -1.88
N VAL A 141 -19.93 17.28 -1.24
CA VAL A 141 -19.98 18.55 -0.51
C VAL A 141 -18.91 19.48 -1.06
N ALA A 142 -19.31 20.69 -1.45
CA ALA A 142 -18.38 21.69 -1.97
C ALA A 142 -17.58 22.37 -0.84
N LEU A 143 -16.33 22.71 -1.10
CA LEU A 143 -15.51 23.57 -0.25
C LEU A 143 -15.48 24.96 -0.89
N LEU A 144 -16.16 25.92 -0.29
CA LEU A 144 -16.32 27.28 -0.82
C LEU A 144 -15.80 28.32 0.18
N PRO A 145 -14.49 28.52 0.30
CA PRO A 145 -13.94 29.50 1.22
C PRO A 145 -14.43 30.90 0.86
N ARG A 146 -15.07 31.56 1.83
CA ARG A 146 -15.59 32.93 1.67
C ARG A 146 -14.48 33.97 1.55
N ASP A 147 -13.35 33.69 2.19
CA ASP A 147 -12.12 34.50 2.11
C ASP A 147 -10.94 33.58 1.80
N LYS A 148 -10.28 33.80 0.66
CA LYS A 148 -9.09 33.04 0.24
C LYS A 148 -7.91 33.22 1.21
N ASN A 149 -7.84 34.35 1.90
CA ASN A 149 -6.83 34.68 2.90
C ASN A 149 -7.33 34.42 4.34
N GLY A 150 -8.54 33.85 4.48
CA GLY A 150 -9.18 33.56 5.76
C GLY A 150 -8.38 32.64 6.64
N GLY A 151 -8.59 32.77 7.95
CA GLY A 151 -7.99 31.92 8.98
C GLY A 151 -8.55 30.51 8.98
N TYR A 152 -8.02 29.66 9.85
CA TYR A 152 -8.49 28.28 10.02
C TYR A 152 -9.82 28.25 10.74
N MET A 153 -10.83 27.63 10.14
CA MET A 153 -12.15 27.43 10.73
C MET A 153 -12.10 26.22 11.69
N ASP A 154 -12.73 26.36 12.85
CA ASP A 154 -12.94 25.23 13.76
C ASP A 154 -13.78 24.14 13.06
N LEU A 155 -13.31 22.88 13.09
CA LEU A 155 -13.94 21.80 12.34
C LEU A 155 -15.36 21.49 12.83
N LYS A 156 -15.64 21.56 14.14
CA LYS A 156 -17.01 21.36 14.67
C LYS A 156 -17.98 22.41 14.11
N LYS A 157 -17.54 23.67 14.02
CA LYS A 157 -18.35 24.75 13.41
C LYS A 157 -18.56 24.53 11.92
N ALA A 158 -17.54 24.07 11.21
CA ALA A 158 -17.63 23.75 9.79
C ALA A 158 -18.64 22.63 9.51
N MET A 159 -18.59 21.56 10.31
CA MET A 159 -19.54 20.45 10.23
C MET A 159 -20.96 20.84 10.59
N ALA A 160 -21.15 21.61 11.68
CA ALA A 160 -22.46 22.14 12.05
C ALA A 160 -23.06 23.01 10.93
N TYR A 161 -22.26 23.82 10.24
CA TYR A 161 -22.72 24.61 9.11
C TYR A 161 -23.15 23.74 7.91
N ALA A 162 -22.34 22.76 7.53
CA ALA A 162 -22.61 21.92 6.37
C ALA A 162 -23.74 20.90 6.57
N THR A 163 -24.06 20.56 7.82
CA THR A 163 -25.16 19.66 8.17
C THR A 163 -26.50 20.37 8.35
N ASP A 164 -26.52 21.71 8.45
CA ASP A 164 -27.74 22.51 8.54
C ASP A 164 -28.31 22.77 7.12
N ASP A 165 -29.49 22.20 6.83
CA ASP A 165 -30.13 22.32 5.51
C ASP A 165 -30.52 23.77 5.14
N ARG A 166 -30.62 24.67 6.13
CA ARG A 166 -30.88 26.10 5.89
C ARG A 166 -29.74 26.78 5.13
N ASN A 167 -28.53 26.22 5.21
CA ASN A 167 -27.34 26.75 4.54
C ASN A 167 -27.17 26.20 3.12
N MET A 168 -27.97 25.23 2.69
CA MET A 168 -27.86 24.62 1.35
C MET A 168 -28.19 25.62 0.24
N GLN A 169 -27.42 25.56 -0.85
CA GLN A 169 -27.55 26.46 -2.01
C GLN A 169 -27.50 25.66 -3.33
N PRO A 170 -28.06 26.16 -4.44
CA PRO A 170 -27.98 25.50 -5.72
C PRO A 170 -26.56 25.71 -6.31
N LEU A 171 -25.67 24.72 -6.16
CA LEU A 171 -24.27 24.78 -6.58
C LEU A 171 -24.00 23.98 -7.85
N PHE A 172 -24.48 22.72 -7.90
CA PHE A 172 -24.24 21.80 -9.00
C PHE A 172 -25.41 21.74 -9.99
N SER A 173 -26.62 22.07 -9.52
CA SER A 173 -27.84 22.11 -10.34
C SER A 173 -28.75 23.23 -9.87
N ARG A 174 -29.49 23.87 -10.81
CA ARG A 174 -30.50 24.90 -10.45
C ARG A 174 -31.73 24.33 -9.75
N SER A 175 -31.99 23.05 -9.89
CA SER A 175 -33.17 22.35 -9.35
C SER A 175 -32.95 21.74 -7.98
N GLN A 176 -31.70 21.62 -7.54
CA GLN A 176 -31.35 20.98 -6.26
C GLN A 176 -30.44 21.89 -5.45
N LYS A 177 -30.69 21.92 -4.13
CA LYS A 177 -29.80 22.59 -3.18
C LYS A 177 -28.73 21.61 -2.70
N ASP A 178 -27.49 22.05 -2.67
CA ASP A 178 -26.33 21.26 -2.30
C ASP A 178 -25.72 21.80 -1.00
N ALA A 179 -25.17 20.89 -0.19
CA ALA A 179 -24.43 21.25 1.00
C ALA A 179 -23.02 21.74 0.64
N PHE A 180 -22.49 22.65 1.42
CA PHE A 180 -21.13 23.12 1.30
C PHE A 180 -20.51 23.49 2.64
N ILE A 181 -19.19 23.56 2.67
CA ILE A 181 -18.42 24.06 3.81
C ILE A 181 -17.84 25.43 3.38
N PRO A 182 -18.06 26.52 4.15
CA PRO A 182 -17.58 27.86 3.78
C PRO A 182 -16.09 28.06 4.11
N ALA A 183 -15.28 27.00 4.08
CA ALA A 183 -13.85 26.98 4.35
C ALA A 183 -13.19 25.80 3.65
N ASP A 184 -11.88 25.92 3.45
CA ASP A 184 -10.98 24.86 3.00
C ASP A 184 -9.81 24.65 3.99
N LYS A 185 -9.68 25.55 4.99
CA LYS A 185 -8.69 25.51 6.05
C LYS A 185 -9.39 25.21 7.39
N PHE A 186 -8.91 24.16 8.07
CA PHE A 186 -9.55 23.63 9.28
C PHE A 186 -8.57 23.57 10.44
N ARG A 187 -9.11 23.63 11.66
CA ARG A 187 -8.38 23.36 12.89
C ARG A 187 -9.16 22.48 13.83
N ILE A 188 -8.43 21.67 14.61
CA ILE A 188 -8.91 20.86 15.71
C ILE A 188 -8.00 21.12 16.91
N ALA A 189 -8.57 21.49 18.06
CA ALA A 189 -7.82 21.66 19.29
C ALA A 189 -7.35 20.30 19.83
N ALA A 190 -6.19 20.30 20.48
CA ALA A 190 -5.64 19.14 21.18
C ALA A 190 -5.30 19.53 22.61
N ASP A 191 -5.88 18.82 23.58
CA ASP A 191 -5.61 19.05 25.01
C ASP A 191 -4.32 18.31 25.40
N SER A 192 -3.32 19.07 25.88
CA SER A 192 -2.03 18.53 26.31
C SER A 192 -2.17 17.52 27.46
N ALA A 193 -3.08 17.76 28.40
CA ALA A 193 -3.30 16.85 29.52
C ALA A 193 -3.81 15.47 29.06
N PHE A 194 -4.60 15.43 27.99
CA PHE A 194 -5.04 14.19 27.39
C PHE A 194 -3.94 13.56 26.52
N VAL A 195 -3.30 14.37 25.67
CA VAL A 195 -2.31 13.90 24.67
C VAL A 195 -1.07 13.28 25.33
N PHE A 196 -0.59 13.83 26.43
CA PHE A 196 0.55 13.32 27.21
C PHE A 196 0.12 12.56 28.49
N GLY A 197 -1.15 12.36 28.70
CA GLY A 197 -1.65 11.62 29.86
C GLY A 197 -1.36 10.12 29.82
N PRO A 198 -1.75 9.34 30.83
CA PRO A 198 -1.46 7.90 30.94
C PRO A 198 -2.02 7.04 29.78
N LYS A 199 -3.05 7.52 29.11
CA LYS A 199 -3.63 6.94 27.89
C LYS A 199 -3.32 7.79 26.65
N GLY A 200 -2.37 8.70 26.77
CA GLY A 200 -2.00 9.63 25.72
C GLY A 200 -1.34 8.96 24.53
N MET A 201 -1.27 9.70 23.44
CA MET A 201 -0.73 9.24 22.17
C MET A 201 0.69 9.73 21.91
N LEU A 202 1.19 10.67 22.72
CA LEU A 202 2.52 11.24 22.60
C LEU A 202 3.32 11.00 23.89
N THR A 203 4.64 10.93 23.73
CA THR A 203 5.61 10.80 24.82
C THR A 203 6.40 12.10 25.01
N ILE A 204 7.25 12.17 26.03
CA ILE A 204 8.13 13.31 26.26
C ILE A 204 9.05 13.59 25.05
N LYS A 205 9.44 12.55 24.29
CA LYS A 205 10.24 12.70 23.06
C LYS A 205 9.51 13.54 21.99
N ASP A 206 8.20 13.57 22.01
CA ASP A 206 7.35 14.22 21.02
C ASP A 206 7.03 15.69 21.32
N THR A 207 7.49 16.22 22.46
CA THR A 207 7.19 17.59 22.91
C THR A 207 7.68 18.68 21.94
N ALA A 208 8.74 18.43 21.19
CA ALA A 208 9.28 19.38 20.22
C ALA A 208 8.36 19.58 19.00
N ASP A 209 7.62 18.55 18.61
CA ASP A 209 6.76 18.54 17.42
C ASP A 209 5.27 18.71 17.77
N TRP A 210 4.92 18.65 19.06
CA TRP A 210 3.55 18.80 19.51
C TRP A 210 2.97 20.17 19.19
N VAL A 211 1.69 20.18 18.79
CA VAL A 211 0.94 21.39 18.53
C VAL A 211 -0.39 21.41 19.28
N PRO A 212 -0.80 22.56 19.89
CA PRO A 212 -2.07 22.68 20.61
C PRO A 212 -3.29 22.67 19.68
N GLU A 213 -3.06 22.87 18.38
CA GLU A 213 -4.09 22.80 17.34
C GLU A 213 -3.51 22.14 16.08
N VAL A 214 -4.16 21.09 15.60
CA VAL A 214 -3.91 20.54 14.26
C VAL A 214 -4.55 21.49 13.25
N LYS A 215 -3.74 22.04 12.36
CA LYS A 215 -4.14 23.01 11.33
C LYS A 215 -3.77 22.48 9.95
N TRP A 216 -4.76 22.35 9.06
CA TRP A 216 -4.51 21.86 7.70
C TRP A 216 -5.45 22.50 6.69
N GLN A 217 -5.13 22.35 5.42
CA GLN A 217 -5.94 22.81 4.30
C GLN A 217 -6.25 21.63 3.35
N ILE A 218 -7.51 21.44 3.00
CA ILE A 218 -7.93 20.50 1.97
C ILE A 218 -7.81 21.19 0.61
N ARG A 219 -6.92 20.66 -0.25
CA ARG A 219 -6.62 21.25 -1.58
C ARG A 219 -7.54 20.74 -2.68
N LYS A 220 -8.79 20.41 -2.34
CA LYS A 220 -9.84 19.96 -3.28
C LYS A 220 -10.99 20.95 -3.23
N GLN A 221 -11.73 21.09 -4.35
CA GLN A 221 -12.93 21.93 -4.39
C GLN A 221 -14.17 21.24 -3.83
N ILE A 222 -14.15 19.90 -3.81
CA ILE A 222 -15.22 19.05 -3.32
C ILE A 222 -14.66 17.94 -2.44
N VAL A 223 -15.46 17.44 -1.53
CA VAL A 223 -15.23 16.19 -0.78
C VAL A 223 -16.40 15.24 -1.02
N MET A 224 -16.08 13.97 -1.20
CA MET A 224 -17.08 12.91 -1.31
C MET A 224 -17.62 12.56 0.07
N LYS A 225 -18.73 11.82 0.14
CA LYS A 225 -19.40 11.41 1.40
C LYS A 225 -18.43 10.77 2.39
N ASN A 226 -17.56 9.87 1.96
CA ASN A 226 -16.56 9.22 2.82
C ASN A 226 -15.61 10.22 3.51
N HIS A 227 -15.10 11.20 2.77
CA HIS A 227 -14.27 12.26 3.34
C HIS A 227 -15.07 13.21 4.25
N PHE A 228 -16.34 13.45 3.90
CA PHE A 228 -17.22 14.25 4.73
C PHE A 228 -17.52 13.55 6.08
N LEU A 229 -17.74 12.21 6.06
CA LEU A 229 -17.86 11.40 7.28
C LEU A 229 -16.54 11.34 8.06
N LEU A 230 -15.39 11.31 7.39
CA LEU A 230 -14.08 11.42 8.05
C LEU A 230 -13.95 12.77 8.78
N LEU A 231 -14.39 13.88 8.17
CA LEU A 231 -14.40 15.19 8.83
C LEU A 231 -15.37 15.22 10.02
N ASP A 232 -16.55 14.57 9.93
CA ASP A 232 -17.50 14.44 11.04
C ASP A 232 -16.87 13.66 12.20
N LEU A 233 -16.21 12.54 11.91
CA LEU A 233 -15.46 11.77 12.91
C LEU A 233 -14.39 12.64 13.59
N LEU A 234 -13.55 13.32 12.82
CA LEU A 234 -12.47 14.16 13.35
C LEU A 234 -13.00 15.29 14.23
N ALA A 235 -14.15 15.87 13.84
CA ALA A 235 -14.82 16.93 14.64
C ALA A 235 -15.34 16.44 15.99
N ASN A 236 -15.68 15.14 16.11
CA ASN A 236 -16.39 14.61 17.29
C ASN A 236 -15.61 13.57 18.08
N ASN A 237 -14.43 13.17 17.62
CA ASN A 237 -13.59 12.19 18.31
C ASN A 237 -12.92 12.76 19.57
N ASP A 238 -12.66 14.05 19.63
CA ASP A 238 -11.97 14.74 20.73
C ASP A 238 -10.67 14.01 21.16
N TRP A 239 -9.97 13.39 20.21
CA TRP A 239 -8.76 12.55 20.39
C TRP A 239 -8.96 11.30 21.28
N LYS A 240 -10.19 10.95 21.65
CA LYS A 240 -10.48 9.85 22.60
C LYS A 240 -10.18 8.47 22.02
N ARG A 241 -10.47 8.26 20.75
CA ARG A 241 -10.13 7.03 20.05
C ARG A 241 -8.96 7.26 19.10
N PRO A 242 -7.96 6.37 19.10
CA PRO A 242 -6.88 6.46 18.15
C PRO A 242 -7.39 6.29 16.70
N ILE A 243 -6.94 7.13 15.80
CA ILE A 243 -7.30 7.11 14.37
C ILE A 243 -6.08 6.73 13.56
N TYR A 244 -6.22 5.71 12.72
CA TYR A 244 -5.17 5.19 11.87
C TYR A 244 -5.61 5.09 10.43
N PHE A 245 -4.63 5.15 9.52
CA PHE A 245 -4.79 4.85 8.11
C PHE A 245 -3.81 3.75 7.73
N ALA A 246 -4.28 2.74 7.00
CA ALA A 246 -3.38 1.74 6.43
C ALA A 246 -2.37 2.40 5.48
N VAL A 247 -1.13 1.93 5.43
CA VAL A 247 -0.09 2.48 4.54
C VAL A 247 -0.47 2.39 3.06
N THR A 248 -1.43 1.55 2.72
CA THR A 248 -1.95 1.29 1.38
C THR A 248 -3.11 2.19 0.96
N THR A 249 -3.69 2.99 1.87
CA THR A 249 -4.88 3.82 1.55
C THR A 249 -4.65 4.93 0.52
N GLY A 250 -3.43 5.39 0.34
CA GLY A 250 -3.04 6.40 -0.64
C GLY A 250 -3.34 7.86 -0.24
N PRO A 251 -2.64 8.82 -0.88
CA PRO A 251 -2.64 10.24 -0.47
C PRO A 251 -4.01 10.91 -0.53
N ASP A 252 -4.85 10.50 -1.49
CA ASP A 252 -6.18 11.07 -1.68
C ASP A 252 -7.12 10.84 -0.49
N SER A 253 -6.90 9.77 0.25
CA SER A 253 -7.67 9.38 1.43
C SER A 253 -7.33 10.19 2.68
N TYR A 254 -6.15 10.80 2.70
CA TYR A 254 -5.61 11.47 3.89
C TYR A 254 -6.09 12.91 4.08
N ILE A 255 -6.87 13.44 3.16
CA ILE A 255 -7.40 14.82 3.16
C ILE A 255 -6.37 15.89 3.57
N ASN A 256 -5.11 15.70 3.16
CA ASN A 256 -3.94 16.56 3.44
C ASN A 256 -3.50 16.59 4.93
N LEU A 257 -3.74 15.53 5.71
CA LEU A 257 -3.31 15.39 7.10
C LEU A 257 -1.93 14.73 7.27
N GLN A 258 -1.22 14.41 6.19
CA GLN A 258 0.01 13.58 6.18
C GLN A 258 1.10 14.11 7.12
N ASN A 259 1.22 15.42 7.31
CA ASN A 259 2.21 16.03 8.21
C ASN A 259 1.94 15.75 9.71
N TYR A 260 0.77 15.23 10.03
CA TYR A 260 0.36 14.85 11.38
C TYR A 260 0.32 13.33 11.56
N PHE A 261 0.91 12.59 10.63
CA PHE A 261 0.97 11.14 10.71
C PHE A 261 2.21 10.67 11.46
N ARG A 262 2.05 9.53 12.12
CA ARG A 262 3.10 8.79 12.78
C ARG A 262 3.00 7.33 12.39
N LEU A 263 4.07 6.80 11.79
CA LEU A 263 4.15 5.39 11.38
C LEU A 263 4.39 4.51 12.60
N GLU A 264 3.49 3.54 12.86
CA GLU A 264 3.57 2.62 14.00
C GLU A 264 3.60 1.13 13.57
N GLY A 265 4.02 0.85 12.34
CA GLY A 265 4.06 -0.48 11.72
C GLY A 265 3.59 -0.42 10.28
N LEU A 266 2.44 -1.04 9.97
CA LEU A 266 1.78 -0.95 8.67
C LEU A 266 0.66 0.11 8.64
N THR A 267 0.63 0.99 9.63
CA THR A 267 -0.40 2.01 9.79
C THR A 267 0.17 3.35 10.20
N TYR A 268 -0.46 4.43 9.70
CA TYR A 268 -0.20 5.81 10.10
C TYR A 268 -1.20 6.25 11.16
N ARG A 269 -0.75 6.54 12.35
CA ARG A 269 -1.57 7.15 13.41
C ARG A 269 -1.67 8.65 13.19
N LEU A 270 -2.88 9.20 13.26
CA LEU A 270 -3.08 10.64 13.32
C LEU A 270 -2.81 11.15 14.74
N VAL A 271 -1.85 12.08 14.88
CA VAL A 271 -1.41 12.65 16.16
C VAL A 271 -1.31 14.17 16.08
N PRO A 272 -1.50 14.92 17.18
CA PRO A 272 -1.33 16.37 17.22
C PRO A 272 0.17 16.75 17.35
N ALA A 273 0.99 16.21 16.48
CA ALA A 273 2.42 16.53 16.35
C ALA A 273 2.73 16.78 14.86
N PHE A 274 3.33 17.91 14.56
CA PHE A 274 3.62 18.33 13.20
C PHE A 274 5.03 17.92 12.78
N SER A 275 5.12 16.96 11.87
CA SER A 275 6.40 16.58 11.29
C SER A 275 6.81 17.54 10.18
N LYS A 276 7.97 18.17 10.35
CA LYS A 276 8.63 18.97 9.31
C LYS A 276 9.47 18.11 8.36
N GLN A 277 9.81 16.92 8.80
CA GLN A 277 10.65 15.98 8.07
C GLN A 277 9.84 15.31 6.97
N GLN A 278 10.35 15.36 5.75
CA GLN A 278 9.78 14.65 4.62
C GLN A 278 10.67 13.43 4.33
N ASN A 279 10.20 12.25 4.71
CA ASN A 279 10.79 11.02 4.23
C ASN A 279 10.20 10.71 2.85
N PRO A 280 11.01 10.48 1.81
CA PRO A 280 10.49 10.17 0.47
C PRO A 280 9.68 8.87 0.43
N ASN A 281 9.86 7.99 1.41
CA ASN A 281 9.24 6.67 1.48
C ASN A 281 8.07 6.59 2.47
N SER A 282 7.78 7.66 3.23
CA SER A 282 6.77 7.66 4.29
C SER A 282 6.18 9.04 4.52
N TYR A 283 5.04 9.09 5.19
CA TYR A 283 4.40 10.34 5.61
C TYR A 283 4.63 10.60 7.11
N GLY A 284 4.81 11.86 7.46
CA GLY A 284 4.94 12.28 8.85
C GLY A 284 6.24 11.79 9.51
N SER A 285 6.17 11.35 10.76
CA SER A 285 7.29 10.82 11.55
C SER A 285 7.16 9.31 11.77
N VAL A 286 8.21 8.68 12.30
CA VAL A 286 8.22 7.26 12.69
C VAL A 286 8.22 7.15 14.22
N ALA A 287 7.30 6.38 14.79
CA ALA A 287 7.32 6.02 16.20
C ALA A 287 8.29 4.86 16.43
N THR A 288 9.59 5.14 16.42
CA THR A 288 10.65 4.13 16.39
C THR A 288 10.53 3.08 17.46
N ASP A 289 10.24 3.45 18.73
CA ASP A 289 10.12 2.49 19.82
C ASP A 289 8.88 1.59 19.64
N VAL A 290 7.73 2.17 19.28
CA VAL A 290 6.47 1.42 19.07
C VAL A 290 6.60 0.50 17.87
N MET A 291 7.11 1.03 16.76
CA MET A 291 7.25 0.26 15.52
C MET A 291 8.30 -0.86 15.67
N PHE A 292 9.41 -0.59 16.38
CA PHE A 292 10.42 -1.62 16.68
C PHE A 292 9.83 -2.76 17.53
N ASP A 293 9.06 -2.44 18.58
CA ASP A 293 8.37 -3.45 19.39
C ASP A 293 7.37 -4.26 18.55
N ASN A 294 6.56 -3.61 17.71
CA ASN A 294 5.61 -4.28 16.84
C ASN A 294 6.32 -5.26 15.89
N VAL A 295 7.37 -4.79 15.20
CA VAL A 295 8.11 -5.59 14.21
C VAL A 295 8.84 -6.76 14.85
N MET A 296 9.53 -6.53 15.99
CA MET A 296 10.39 -7.54 16.60
C MET A 296 9.61 -8.56 17.44
N ASN A 297 8.46 -8.19 18.03
CA ASN A 297 7.79 -9.00 19.03
C ASN A 297 6.37 -9.46 18.64
N LYS A 298 5.69 -8.79 17.67
CA LYS A 298 4.29 -9.06 17.36
C LYS A 298 4.05 -9.51 15.92
N PHE A 299 4.83 -9.00 14.96
CA PHE A 299 4.63 -9.28 13.55
C PHE A 299 4.81 -10.75 13.20
N LYS A 300 3.98 -11.22 12.29
CA LYS A 300 3.98 -12.54 11.70
C LYS A 300 4.44 -12.45 10.25
N TRP A 301 4.93 -13.54 9.71
CA TRP A 301 5.68 -13.49 8.45
C TRP A 301 5.11 -14.37 7.35
N GLY A 302 3.90 -14.90 7.53
CA GLY A 302 3.15 -15.58 6.49
C GLY A 302 3.82 -16.83 5.93
N ASN A 303 4.75 -17.43 6.64
CA ASN A 303 5.55 -18.56 6.18
C ASN A 303 6.44 -18.21 4.95
N MET A 304 6.71 -16.91 4.72
CA MET A 304 7.51 -16.45 3.57
C MET A 304 8.97 -16.89 3.65
N ASP A 305 9.47 -17.28 4.83
CA ASP A 305 10.81 -17.83 5.07
C ASP A 305 10.88 -19.37 4.90
N SER A 306 9.78 -20.02 4.48
CA SER A 306 9.73 -21.45 4.23
C SER A 306 10.92 -21.96 3.41
N LYS A 307 11.43 -23.13 3.72
CA LYS A 307 12.46 -23.83 2.92
C LYS A 307 11.89 -24.48 1.68
N GLU A 308 10.60 -24.75 1.64
CA GLU A 308 9.85 -25.24 0.50
C GLU A 308 9.43 -24.08 -0.38
N ASP A 309 9.35 -24.30 -1.68
CA ASP A 309 8.90 -23.28 -2.63
C ASP A 309 7.43 -22.94 -2.35
N ILE A 310 7.17 -21.67 -2.06
CA ILE A 310 5.83 -21.14 -1.89
C ILE A 310 5.51 -20.24 -3.07
N TYR A 311 4.43 -20.53 -3.77
CA TYR A 311 3.92 -19.60 -4.78
C TYR A 311 3.18 -18.45 -4.08
N LEU A 312 3.66 -17.23 -4.23
CA LEU A 312 2.99 -16.01 -3.81
C LEU A 312 2.46 -15.30 -5.06
N ASP A 313 1.15 -15.05 -5.08
CA ASP A 313 0.54 -14.31 -6.19
C ASP A 313 0.90 -12.81 -6.16
N GLU A 314 0.61 -12.11 -7.26
CA GLU A 314 0.97 -10.70 -7.42
C GLU A 314 0.42 -9.79 -6.31
N ASN A 315 -0.80 -10.05 -5.81
CA ASN A 315 -1.38 -9.23 -4.73
C ASN A 315 -0.61 -9.41 -3.43
N ILE A 316 -0.24 -10.65 -3.10
CA ILE A 316 0.56 -10.94 -1.92
C ILE A 316 1.96 -10.33 -2.06
N LEU A 317 2.61 -10.47 -3.22
CA LEU A 317 3.92 -9.85 -3.47
C LEU A 317 3.85 -8.32 -3.32
N ARG A 318 2.79 -7.68 -3.77
CA ARG A 318 2.57 -6.23 -3.58
C ARG A 318 2.43 -5.85 -2.10
N MET A 319 1.74 -6.67 -1.29
CA MET A 319 1.66 -6.46 0.16
C MET A 319 3.03 -6.62 0.84
N THR A 320 3.82 -7.62 0.44
CA THR A 320 5.18 -7.83 0.98
C THR A 320 6.14 -6.69 0.62
N THR A 321 5.99 -6.10 -0.56
CA THR A 321 6.70 -4.91 -1.01
C THR A 321 6.50 -3.74 -0.04
N ASN A 322 5.24 -3.48 0.36
CA ASN A 322 4.93 -2.44 1.36
C ASN A 322 5.61 -2.76 2.71
N LEU A 323 5.59 -4.01 3.16
CA LEU A 323 6.24 -4.40 4.41
C LEU A 323 7.76 -4.12 4.36
N ARG A 324 8.46 -4.52 3.29
CA ARG A 324 9.89 -4.22 3.11
C ARG A 324 10.17 -2.72 3.19
N LEU A 325 9.35 -1.90 2.53
CA LEU A 325 9.50 -0.45 2.53
C LEU A 325 9.37 0.14 3.95
N GLN A 326 8.38 -0.34 4.73
CA GLN A 326 8.20 0.14 6.10
C GLN A 326 9.36 -0.30 7.02
N LEU A 327 9.90 -1.49 6.83
CA LEU A 327 11.08 -1.96 7.60
C LEU A 327 12.33 -1.13 7.28
N ALA A 328 12.57 -0.80 6.00
CA ALA A 328 13.64 0.11 5.61
C ALA A 328 13.46 1.51 6.23
N THR A 329 12.22 2.03 6.22
CA THR A 329 11.87 3.32 6.84
C THR A 329 12.13 3.33 8.34
N LEU A 330 11.80 2.24 9.05
CA LEU A 330 12.13 2.09 10.47
C LEU A 330 13.64 2.08 10.71
N ALA A 331 14.38 1.31 9.91
CA ALA A 331 15.83 1.21 10.06
C ALA A 331 16.52 2.57 9.83
N ASP A 332 16.04 3.34 8.85
CA ASP A 332 16.52 4.69 8.58
C ASP A 332 16.26 5.61 9.78
N ALA A 333 15.06 5.63 10.32
CA ALA A 333 14.72 6.45 11.47
C ALA A 333 15.52 6.05 12.71
N LEU A 334 15.74 4.75 12.95
CA LEU A 334 16.62 4.27 14.03
C LEU A 334 18.07 4.69 13.84
N ALA A 335 18.57 4.67 12.60
CA ALA A 335 19.93 5.15 12.30
C ALA A 335 20.08 6.66 12.55
N GLU A 336 19.06 7.46 12.21
CA GLU A 336 19.03 8.91 12.50
C GLU A 336 19.04 9.21 14.01
N GLU A 337 18.41 8.36 14.82
CA GLU A 337 18.45 8.41 16.28
C GLU A 337 19.77 7.89 16.89
N GLY A 338 20.71 7.42 16.05
CA GLY A 338 21.97 6.79 16.51
C GLY A 338 21.84 5.32 16.92
N ARG A 339 20.68 4.70 16.75
CA ARG A 339 20.35 3.31 17.08
C ARG A 339 20.66 2.36 15.92
N LYS A 340 21.84 2.49 15.31
CA LYS A 340 22.26 1.72 14.13
C LYS A 340 22.19 0.19 14.33
N ALA A 341 22.51 -0.29 15.54
CA ALA A 341 22.43 -1.71 15.86
C ALA A 341 20.99 -2.25 15.82
N ASP A 342 20.00 -1.46 16.25
CA ASP A 342 18.60 -1.84 16.19
C ASP A 342 18.10 -1.74 14.74
N GLY A 343 18.49 -0.72 13.99
CA GLY A 343 18.19 -0.61 12.55
C GLY A 343 18.72 -1.83 11.77
N LYS A 344 19.97 -2.27 12.05
CA LYS A 344 20.52 -3.49 11.44
C LYS A 344 19.70 -4.73 11.78
N LYS A 345 19.26 -4.93 13.03
CA LYS A 345 18.41 -6.08 13.42
C LYS A 345 17.11 -6.12 12.60
N VAL A 346 16.47 -4.96 12.37
CA VAL A 346 15.26 -4.87 11.56
C VAL A 346 15.51 -5.28 10.11
N LEU A 347 16.62 -4.83 9.53
CA LEU A 347 17.00 -5.16 8.15
C LEU A 347 17.38 -6.63 8.01
N ASP A 348 18.15 -7.18 8.95
CA ASP A 348 18.52 -8.60 8.97
C ASP A 348 17.26 -9.48 9.06
N LEU A 349 16.31 -9.11 9.92
CA LEU A 349 15.02 -9.78 10.04
C LEU A 349 14.21 -9.71 8.72
N CYS A 350 14.25 -8.57 8.04
CA CYS A 350 13.61 -8.40 6.73
C CYS A 350 14.13 -9.42 5.71
N LEU A 351 15.46 -9.57 5.60
CA LEU A 351 16.06 -10.52 4.66
C LEU A 351 15.84 -11.98 5.07
N GLU A 352 15.88 -12.27 6.37
CA GLU A 352 15.63 -13.61 6.90
C GLU A 352 14.21 -14.07 6.60
N ARG A 353 13.22 -13.20 6.87
CA ARG A 353 11.79 -13.52 6.79
C ARG A 353 11.20 -13.42 5.39
N MET A 354 11.84 -12.65 4.52
CA MET A 354 11.43 -12.47 3.12
C MET A 354 12.62 -12.74 2.17
N PRO A 355 13.14 -13.98 2.13
CA PRO A 355 14.27 -14.34 1.28
C PRO A 355 13.88 -14.21 -0.20
N GLU A 356 14.88 -13.88 -1.05
CA GLU A 356 14.71 -13.65 -2.49
C GLU A 356 13.99 -14.79 -3.22
N ARG A 357 14.22 -16.03 -2.82
CA ARG A 357 13.62 -17.21 -3.48
C ARG A 357 12.09 -17.25 -3.38
N ASN A 358 11.48 -16.77 -2.26
CA ASN A 358 10.04 -16.77 -2.03
C ASN A 358 9.44 -15.38 -2.30
N VAL A 359 10.19 -14.32 -1.99
CA VAL A 359 9.81 -12.92 -2.20
C VAL A 359 10.87 -12.27 -3.08
N PRO A 360 10.73 -12.33 -4.42
CA PRO A 360 11.73 -11.83 -5.35
C PRO A 360 12.15 -10.38 -5.06
N TYR A 361 13.38 -10.06 -5.37
CA TYR A 361 13.89 -8.70 -5.23
C TYR A 361 13.44 -7.85 -6.42
N ASP A 362 12.95 -6.67 -6.09
CA ASP A 362 12.50 -5.64 -7.02
C ASP A 362 13.08 -4.28 -6.63
N ARG A 363 12.61 -3.21 -7.27
CA ARG A 363 13.03 -1.83 -6.99
C ARG A 363 12.92 -1.41 -5.52
N ILE A 364 12.06 -2.07 -4.73
CA ILE A 364 11.86 -1.76 -3.31
C ILE A 364 13.03 -2.24 -2.44
N MET A 365 13.91 -3.05 -2.98
CA MET A 365 15.19 -3.33 -2.30
C MET A 365 16.12 -2.13 -2.24
N LEU A 366 15.95 -1.10 -3.10
CA LEU A 366 16.78 0.11 -3.06
C LEU A 366 16.73 0.85 -1.71
N PRO A 367 15.57 1.17 -1.12
CA PRO A 367 15.49 1.69 0.25
C PRO A 367 16.16 0.78 1.30
N VAL A 368 16.02 -0.54 1.16
CA VAL A 368 16.64 -1.51 2.08
C VAL A 368 18.18 -1.44 1.99
N ILE A 369 18.71 -1.38 0.78
CA ILE A 369 20.15 -1.23 0.52
C ILE A 369 20.68 0.08 1.10
N GLU A 370 19.98 1.20 0.87
CA GLU A 370 20.38 2.51 1.39
C GLU A 370 20.35 2.53 2.93
N ALA A 371 19.36 1.86 3.54
CA ALA A 371 19.26 1.71 4.97
C ALA A 371 20.43 0.88 5.55
N TYR A 372 20.87 -0.20 4.87
CA TYR A 372 22.07 -0.94 5.26
C TYR A 372 23.34 -0.06 5.25
N TYR A 373 23.51 0.81 4.26
CA TYR A 373 24.60 1.78 4.28
C TYR A 373 24.52 2.73 5.47
N ARG A 374 23.32 3.22 5.83
CA ARG A 374 23.13 4.14 6.95
C ARG A 374 23.37 3.50 8.31
N VAL A 375 23.12 2.20 8.45
CA VAL A 375 23.46 1.45 9.67
C VAL A 375 24.91 0.95 9.69
N ASP A 376 25.75 1.38 8.75
CA ASP A 376 27.16 1.03 8.57
C ASP A 376 27.45 -0.44 8.20
N ASP A 377 26.47 -1.21 7.74
CA ASP A 377 26.71 -2.55 7.19
C ASP A 377 26.97 -2.50 5.67
N LYS A 378 28.12 -1.93 5.31
CA LYS A 378 28.54 -1.76 3.92
C LYS A 378 28.70 -3.09 3.18
N ALA A 379 29.10 -4.16 3.87
CA ALA A 379 29.32 -5.46 3.25
C ALA A 379 28.00 -6.05 2.73
N THR A 380 26.96 -6.05 3.55
CA THR A 380 25.62 -6.49 3.15
C THR A 380 25.01 -5.57 2.09
N ALA A 381 25.14 -4.24 2.28
CA ALA A 381 24.67 -3.25 1.31
C ALA A 381 25.29 -3.46 -0.08
N SER A 382 26.61 -3.65 -0.19
CA SER A 382 27.30 -3.85 -1.46
C SER A 382 26.88 -5.16 -2.14
N LYS A 383 26.73 -6.25 -1.37
CA LYS A 383 26.23 -7.54 -1.91
C LYS A 383 24.83 -7.40 -2.48
N LEU A 384 23.93 -6.73 -1.78
CA LEU A 384 22.56 -6.49 -2.25
C LEU A 384 22.53 -5.52 -3.43
N THR A 385 23.42 -4.51 -3.44
CA THR A 385 23.59 -3.59 -4.58
C THR A 385 23.95 -4.35 -5.85
N GLU A 386 24.97 -5.22 -5.79
CA GLU A 386 25.40 -6.04 -6.92
C GLU A 386 24.27 -6.95 -7.41
N ARG A 387 23.57 -7.63 -6.48
CA ARG A 387 22.47 -8.53 -6.84
C ARG A 387 21.30 -7.79 -7.48
N LEU A 388 20.86 -6.68 -6.91
CA LEU A 388 19.75 -5.90 -7.48
C LEU A 388 20.14 -5.28 -8.81
N PHE A 389 21.38 -4.78 -8.94
CA PHE A 389 21.87 -4.26 -10.22
C PHE A 389 21.88 -5.34 -11.30
N GLN A 390 22.28 -6.58 -10.98
CA GLN A 390 22.22 -7.70 -11.89
C GLN A 390 20.79 -7.97 -12.38
N ILE A 391 19.80 -8.01 -11.46
CA ILE A 391 18.39 -8.21 -11.82
C ILE A 391 17.88 -7.08 -12.73
N MET A 392 18.22 -5.85 -12.42
CA MET A 392 17.82 -4.70 -13.23
C MET A 392 18.50 -4.70 -14.59
N ASP A 393 19.76 -5.14 -14.67
CA ASP A 393 20.50 -5.25 -15.92
C ASP A 393 19.94 -6.34 -16.85
N GLU A 394 19.54 -7.48 -16.29
CA GLU A 394 18.84 -8.54 -17.04
C GLU A 394 17.51 -8.01 -17.62
N ASN A 395 16.72 -7.29 -16.83
CA ASN A 395 15.48 -6.65 -17.29
C ASN A 395 15.77 -5.58 -18.35
N MET A 396 16.76 -4.73 -18.12
CA MET A 396 17.15 -3.67 -19.05
C MET A 396 17.60 -4.26 -20.39
N ASN A 397 18.41 -5.31 -20.38
CA ASN A 397 18.84 -6.00 -21.60
C ASN A 397 17.66 -6.58 -22.39
N TYR A 398 16.65 -7.13 -21.70
CA TYR A 398 15.41 -7.57 -22.33
C TYR A 398 14.66 -6.38 -22.96
N TYR A 399 14.42 -5.31 -22.20
CA TYR A 399 13.69 -4.14 -22.71
C TYR A 399 14.38 -3.48 -23.91
N LEU A 400 15.71 -3.35 -23.86
CA LEU A 400 16.51 -2.78 -24.94
C LEU A 400 16.62 -3.70 -26.18
N SER A 401 16.22 -4.96 -26.07
CA SER A 401 16.15 -5.90 -27.20
C SER A 401 14.84 -5.82 -27.98
N LEU A 402 13.85 -5.12 -27.45
CA LEU A 402 12.53 -4.99 -28.08
C LEU A 402 12.58 -4.00 -29.26
N GLU A 403 11.76 -4.24 -30.28
CA GLU A 403 11.53 -3.26 -31.34
C GLU A 403 10.91 -1.98 -30.75
N PRO A 404 11.22 -0.78 -31.31
CA PRO A 404 10.79 0.50 -30.74
C PRO A 404 9.28 0.60 -30.44
N GLY A 405 8.42 0.07 -31.32
CA GLY A 405 6.96 0.09 -31.13
C GLY A 405 6.45 -0.82 -30.00
N TYR A 406 7.24 -1.81 -29.52
CA TYR A 406 6.95 -2.58 -28.31
C TYR A 406 7.57 -1.95 -27.08
N ALA A 407 8.76 -1.35 -27.21
CA ALA A 407 9.44 -0.65 -26.12
C ALA A 407 8.63 0.54 -25.62
N ASP A 408 7.95 1.29 -26.51
CA ASP A 408 7.05 2.37 -26.13
C ASP A 408 5.92 1.93 -25.16
N LYS A 409 5.41 0.70 -25.32
CA LYS A 409 4.35 0.15 -24.44
C LYS A 409 4.82 -0.15 -23.02
N ILE A 410 6.13 -0.32 -22.82
CA ILE A 410 6.76 -0.59 -21.51
C ILE A 410 7.70 0.56 -21.09
N ALA A 411 7.49 1.75 -21.65
CA ALA A 411 8.36 2.91 -21.39
C ALA A 411 8.47 3.21 -19.88
N GLN A 412 7.39 3.04 -19.13
CA GLN A 412 7.41 3.26 -17.68
C GLN A 412 8.33 2.27 -16.95
N GLU A 413 8.29 0.98 -17.28
CA GLU A 413 9.16 -0.05 -16.71
C GLU A 413 10.60 0.17 -17.09
N LEU A 414 10.84 0.59 -18.34
CA LEU A 414 12.16 0.93 -18.85
C LEU A 414 12.76 2.11 -18.07
N ASP A 415 12.00 3.20 -17.90
CA ASP A 415 12.42 4.39 -17.15
C ASP A 415 12.68 4.08 -15.68
N ILE A 416 11.80 3.31 -15.04
CA ILE A 416 11.95 2.91 -13.63
C ILE A 416 13.22 2.06 -13.47
N THR A 417 13.44 1.07 -14.34
CA THR A 417 14.62 0.20 -14.28
C THR A 417 15.91 1.00 -14.44
N HIS A 418 15.96 1.91 -15.42
CA HIS A 418 17.08 2.82 -15.65
C HIS A 418 17.35 3.71 -14.41
N ALA A 419 16.29 4.31 -13.85
CA ALA A 419 16.42 5.14 -12.66
C ALA A 419 16.92 4.38 -11.43
N VAL A 420 16.47 3.13 -11.23
CA VAL A 420 16.94 2.26 -10.13
C VAL A 420 18.41 1.92 -10.30
N MET A 421 18.85 1.54 -11.50
CA MET A 421 20.27 1.25 -11.79
C MET A 421 21.15 2.48 -11.52
N GLY A 422 20.75 3.66 -12.02
CA GLY A 422 21.46 4.92 -11.75
C GLY A 422 21.52 5.28 -10.26
N ARG A 423 20.44 5.02 -9.52
CA ARG A 423 20.41 5.25 -8.07
C ARG A 423 21.33 4.28 -7.32
N LEU A 424 21.39 3.00 -7.69
CA LEU A 424 22.32 2.03 -7.11
C LEU A 424 23.77 2.44 -7.31
N ALA A 425 24.15 2.81 -8.55
CA ALA A 425 25.49 3.30 -8.87
C ALA A 425 25.86 4.57 -8.08
N THR A 426 24.90 5.49 -7.92
CA THR A 426 25.09 6.72 -7.13
C THR A 426 25.19 6.43 -5.63
N SER A 427 24.38 5.51 -5.11
CA SER A 427 24.37 5.16 -3.68
C SER A 427 25.69 4.55 -3.23
N ILE A 428 26.22 3.58 -3.98
CA ILE A 428 27.55 2.99 -3.64
C ILE A 428 28.67 4.02 -3.75
N GLN A 429 28.64 4.92 -4.74
CA GLN A 429 29.60 6.02 -4.84
C GLN A 429 29.53 6.96 -3.62
N ARG A 430 28.34 7.21 -3.12
CA ARG A 430 28.12 8.10 -1.95
C ARG A 430 28.57 7.48 -0.63
N TYR A 431 28.25 6.20 -0.41
CA TYR A 431 28.41 5.55 0.89
C TYR A 431 29.69 4.70 0.99
N ASP A 432 30.23 4.22 -0.15
CA ASP A 432 31.35 3.29 -0.18
C ASP A 432 32.20 3.44 -1.46
N ALA A 433 32.63 4.68 -1.73
CA ALA A 433 33.36 5.05 -2.96
C ALA A 433 34.67 4.25 -3.19
N ALA A 434 35.28 3.74 -2.11
CA ALA A 434 36.51 2.92 -2.19
C ALA A 434 36.24 1.46 -2.61
N ASN A 435 34.98 1.03 -2.65
CA ASN A 435 34.60 -0.31 -3.07
C ASN A 435 34.82 -0.48 -4.59
N PRO A 436 35.54 -1.51 -5.06
CA PRO A 436 35.75 -1.75 -6.50
C PRO A 436 34.45 -1.80 -7.30
N LEU A 437 33.36 -2.31 -6.71
CA LEU A 437 32.04 -2.36 -7.33
C LEU A 437 31.53 -0.96 -7.74
N ALA A 438 31.92 0.11 -7.01
CA ALA A 438 31.49 1.46 -7.34
C ALA A 438 32.00 1.92 -8.73
N ALA A 439 33.27 1.60 -9.06
CA ALA A 439 33.84 1.92 -10.37
C ALA A 439 33.24 1.02 -11.47
N ASP A 440 32.99 -0.26 -11.18
CA ASP A 440 32.37 -1.21 -12.12
C ASP A 440 30.95 -0.77 -12.48
N LEU A 441 30.08 -0.49 -11.48
CA LEU A 441 28.71 -0.05 -11.73
C LEU A 441 28.64 1.28 -12.48
N LYS A 442 29.56 2.20 -12.22
CA LYS A 442 29.62 3.45 -12.97
C LYS A 442 29.87 3.18 -14.45
N LYS A 443 30.85 2.34 -14.78
CA LYS A 443 31.16 1.98 -16.18
C LYS A 443 29.97 1.27 -16.86
N ARG A 444 29.37 0.30 -16.18
CA ARG A 444 28.19 -0.41 -16.72
C ARG A 444 27.02 0.54 -16.94
N MET A 445 26.83 1.53 -16.06
CA MET A 445 25.78 2.53 -16.22
C MET A 445 26.01 3.41 -17.45
N GLU A 446 27.27 3.82 -17.73
CA GLU A 446 27.62 4.57 -18.95
C GLU A 446 27.26 3.78 -20.23
N GLU A 447 27.46 2.46 -20.21
CA GLU A 447 27.10 1.56 -21.34
C GLU A 447 25.56 1.45 -21.48
N VAL A 448 24.83 1.36 -20.36
CA VAL A 448 23.37 1.31 -20.34
C VAL A 448 22.79 2.65 -20.81
N ASP A 449 23.31 3.79 -20.33
CA ASP A 449 22.87 5.13 -20.74
C ASP A 449 22.97 5.33 -22.26
N ALA A 450 24.07 4.90 -22.87
CA ALA A 450 24.24 5.02 -24.30
C ALA A 450 23.17 4.24 -25.10
N ARG A 451 22.87 3.01 -24.68
CA ARG A 451 21.87 2.14 -25.33
C ARG A 451 20.44 2.63 -25.06
N TYR A 452 20.15 3.08 -23.84
CA TYR A 452 18.87 3.65 -23.44
C TYR A 452 18.53 4.90 -24.26
N ASN A 453 19.47 5.83 -24.38
CA ASN A 453 19.29 7.04 -25.18
C ASN A 453 19.08 6.74 -26.67
N ALA A 454 19.84 5.77 -27.24
CA ALA A 454 19.65 5.34 -28.60
C ALA A 454 18.25 4.76 -28.87
N LEU A 455 17.68 3.99 -27.91
CA LEU A 455 16.32 3.48 -28.02
C LEU A 455 15.29 4.60 -27.96
N LEU A 456 15.43 5.57 -27.05
CA LEU A 456 14.52 6.72 -26.96
C LEU A 456 14.52 7.55 -28.25
N GLU A 457 15.67 7.79 -28.87
CA GLU A 457 15.78 8.44 -30.18
C GLU A 457 15.06 7.65 -31.27
N ALA A 458 15.18 6.33 -31.27
CA ALA A 458 14.49 5.46 -32.23
C ALA A 458 12.97 5.51 -32.07
N ILE A 459 12.45 5.49 -30.82
CA ILE A 459 11.02 5.62 -30.51
C ILE A 459 10.48 6.99 -31.01
N ASP A 460 11.18 8.09 -30.74
CA ASP A 460 10.78 9.43 -31.20
C ASP A 460 10.75 9.54 -32.74
N LEU A 461 11.71 8.93 -33.42
CA LEU A 461 11.76 8.88 -34.88
C LEU A 461 10.59 8.07 -35.47
N GLU A 462 10.20 6.95 -34.86
CA GLU A 462 9.03 6.17 -35.29
C GLU A 462 7.72 6.91 -35.03
N GLY A 463 7.55 7.55 -33.87
CA GLY A 463 6.41 8.37 -33.55
C GLY A 463 6.20 9.51 -34.58
N ARG A 464 7.27 10.17 -34.99
CA ARG A 464 7.24 11.21 -36.04
C ARG A 464 6.89 10.66 -37.42
N LYS A 465 7.26 9.44 -37.77
CA LYS A 465 6.88 8.79 -39.04
C LYS A 465 5.40 8.43 -39.05
N THR A 466 4.87 7.91 -37.95
CA THR A 466 3.46 7.53 -37.83
C THR A 466 2.53 8.74 -37.94
N VAL A 467 2.90 9.88 -37.35
CA VAL A 467 2.15 11.14 -37.49
C VAL A 467 2.18 11.68 -38.92
N LYS A 468 3.30 11.52 -39.66
CA LYS A 468 3.39 11.95 -41.08
C LYS A 468 2.61 11.06 -42.04
N MET A 469 2.31 9.80 -41.72
CA MET A 469 1.50 8.91 -42.54
C MET A 469 -0.01 9.03 -42.28
N SER A 470 -0.41 9.71 -41.20
CA SER A 470 -1.83 9.97 -40.84
C SER A 470 -2.35 11.31 -41.36
N PHE A 471 -1.57 12.05 -42.16
CA PHE A 471 -1.95 13.22 -42.97
C PHE A 471 -1.74 12.88 -44.44
#